data_3fd99aa06cf2a91692fe71c10047cf8b
#
_entry.id   3fd99aa06cf2a91692fe71c10047cf8b
#
_cell.length_a   1.000
_cell.length_b   1.000
_cell.length_c   1.000
_cell.angle_alpha   90.00
_cell.angle_beta   90.00
_cell.angle_gamma   90.00
#
_symmetry.space_group_name_H-M   'P 1'
#
loop_
_entity.id
_entity.type
_entity.pdbx_description
1 polymer ?
#
loop_
_entity_poly.entity_id
_entity_poly.type
_entity_poly.pdbx_seq_one_letter_code
_entity_poly.pdbx_strand_id
1 'polypeptide(L)'
;MLPLLLLCNAHALRTPHPLLSSAAARDYRAQAGREFASIAPRIKAPLLESSNKTEDLAAGKALLKKMDRAAQTPADLTTVARRGYIRSVYDDRAFQVCELFGAAHRAGVKLAPGARVASFGGGPGCCVLGYRVFERIAFGSATSRLWVYDYAEAWRDDVAALADALGEPIPFGACDLARGLHAPENQEVLALAQTLDVVLLSRTLSEVPDSGWTPFLQELWATLKAGAIVFVKDEQAVEDEAVGLLGADAWSVPGVRGVFLRH
;
A
#
# COMPACT_ATOMS: atom_id res chain seq x y z
N MET A 1 14.21 -14.66 -40.58
CA MET A 1 14.41 -13.40 -39.87
C MET A 1 14.00 -13.64 -38.43
N LEU A 2 14.95 -13.83 -37.51
CA LEU A 2 14.69 -13.98 -36.05
C LEU A 2 14.48 -12.58 -35.46
N PRO A 3 13.50 -12.39 -34.55
CA PRO A 3 13.42 -11.17 -33.78
C PRO A 3 14.49 -11.18 -32.69
N LEU A 4 15.29 -10.12 -32.63
CA LEU A 4 16.20 -9.81 -31.52
C LEU A 4 15.40 -9.71 -30.24
N LEU A 5 15.63 -10.66 -29.33
CA LEU A 5 15.29 -10.52 -27.90
C LEU A 5 16.16 -9.40 -27.32
N LEU A 6 15.56 -8.25 -27.06
CA LEU A 6 16.13 -7.24 -26.18
C LEU A 6 16.17 -7.84 -24.76
N LEU A 7 17.33 -8.37 -24.41
CA LEU A 7 17.70 -8.63 -23.01
C LEU A 7 17.85 -7.26 -22.32
N CYS A 8 16.76 -6.75 -21.75
CA CYS A 8 16.83 -5.66 -20.79
C CYS A 8 17.68 -6.13 -19.61
N ASN A 9 18.78 -5.42 -19.39
CA ASN A 9 19.73 -5.66 -18.31
C ASN A 9 19.10 -5.53 -16.92
N ALA A 10 18.51 -6.59 -16.41
CA ALA A 10 18.05 -6.73 -15.03
C ALA A 10 19.22 -6.70 -14.00
N HIS A 11 20.47 -6.50 -14.45
CA HIS A 11 21.66 -6.57 -13.61
C HIS A 11 22.11 -5.24 -13.00
N ALA A 12 21.52 -4.09 -13.39
CA ALA A 12 21.94 -2.78 -12.88
C ALA A 12 21.39 -2.44 -11.48
N LEU A 13 20.52 -3.28 -10.90
CA LEU A 13 19.77 -2.94 -9.68
C LEU A 13 20.33 -3.54 -8.37
N ARG A 14 21.57 -4.09 -8.36
CA ARG A 14 22.10 -4.84 -7.20
C ARG A 14 23.21 -4.17 -6.40
N THR A 15 23.50 -2.90 -6.57
CA THR A 15 24.43 -2.21 -5.66
C THR A 15 23.68 -1.66 -4.45
N PRO A 16 24.06 -2.04 -3.20
CA PRO A 16 23.45 -1.45 -2.00
C PRO A 16 23.76 0.07 -2.01
N HIS A 17 22.72 0.87 -2.18
CA HIS A 17 22.89 2.31 -2.14
C HIS A 17 23.15 2.77 -0.71
N PRO A 18 24.19 3.60 -0.44
CA PRO A 18 24.56 4.05 0.92
C PRO A 18 23.47 4.87 1.63
N LEU A 19 22.34 5.14 0.98
CA LEU A 19 21.26 6.00 1.49
C LEU A 19 20.51 5.44 2.71
N LEU A 20 20.49 4.12 2.94
CA LEU A 20 19.75 3.54 4.07
C LEU A 20 20.54 3.49 5.38
N SER A 21 21.87 3.61 5.32
CA SER A 21 22.76 3.65 6.50
C SER A 21 23.20 5.07 6.86
N SER A 22 22.84 6.07 6.06
CA SER A 22 23.24 7.46 6.28
C SER A 22 22.62 8.07 7.54
N ALA A 23 23.25 9.12 8.08
CA ALA A 23 22.68 9.91 9.18
C ALA A 23 21.28 10.40 8.82
N ALA A 24 21.08 10.88 7.59
CA ALA A 24 19.79 11.36 7.09
C ALA A 24 18.71 10.26 7.10
N ALA A 25 19.06 9.01 6.81
CA ALA A 25 18.10 7.90 6.88
C ALA A 25 17.72 7.57 8.33
N ARG A 26 18.66 7.63 9.26
CA ARG A 26 18.39 7.43 10.70
C ARG A 26 17.51 8.55 11.24
N ASP A 27 17.78 9.80 10.88
CA ASP A 27 17.00 10.96 11.30
C ASP A 27 15.56 10.87 10.76
N TYR A 28 15.42 10.47 9.50
CA TYR A 28 14.10 10.21 8.89
C TYR A 28 13.32 9.14 9.65
N ARG A 29 13.94 7.99 9.97
CA ARG A 29 13.33 6.92 10.77
C ARG A 29 12.90 7.38 12.15
N ALA A 30 13.76 8.14 12.83
CA ALA A 30 13.43 8.69 14.13
C ALA A 30 12.25 9.66 14.07
N GLN A 31 12.18 10.49 13.02
CA GLN A 31 11.05 11.38 12.79
C GLN A 31 9.77 10.61 12.47
N ALA A 32 9.84 9.60 11.59
CA ALA A 32 8.72 8.73 11.30
C ALA A 32 8.20 8.04 12.57
N GLY A 33 9.09 7.49 13.40
CA GLY A 33 8.71 6.89 14.68
C GLY A 33 7.96 7.85 15.61
N ARG A 34 8.36 9.12 15.69
CA ARG A 34 7.65 10.14 16.49
C ARG A 34 6.26 10.45 15.92
N GLU A 35 6.15 10.60 14.60
CA GLU A 35 4.86 10.84 13.94
C GLU A 35 3.90 9.68 14.18
N PHE A 36 4.34 8.44 13.96
CA PHE A 36 3.52 7.26 14.24
C PHE A 36 3.12 7.16 15.71
N ALA A 37 4.03 7.40 16.64
CA ALA A 37 3.74 7.39 18.07
C ALA A 37 2.67 8.42 18.48
N SER A 38 2.53 9.51 17.74
CA SER A 38 1.50 10.53 17.99
C SER A 38 0.13 10.17 17.40
N ILE A 39 0.09 9.40 16.30
CA ILE A 39 -1.14 9.09 15.57
C ILE A 39 -1.72 7.73 15.95
N ALA A 40 -0.87 6.69 16.01
CA ALA A 40 -1.32 5.32 16.21
C ALA A 40 -2.21 5.09 17.44
N PRO A 41 -1.98 5.70 18.60
CA PRO A 41 -2.89 5.58 19.74
C PRO A 41 -4.30 6.09 19.45
N ARG A 42 -4.43 7.18 18.68
CA ARG A 42 -5.72 7.78 18.32
C ARG A 42 -6.55 6.89 17.39
N ILE A 43 -5.87 6.13 16.52
CA ILE A 43 -6.52 5.12 15.66
C ILE A 43 -6.90 3.90 16.48
N LYS A 44 -6.00 3.41 17.31
CA LYS A 44 -6.15 2.13 18.00
C LYS A 44 -7.08 2.19 19.20
N ALA A 45 -7.10 3.31 19.94
CA ALA A 45 -7.90 3.41 21.14
C ALA A 45 -9.38 3.07 20.89
N PRO A 46 -10.09 3.72 19.95
CA PRO A 46 -11.51 3.43 19.72
C PRO A 46 -11.75 1.99 19.22
N LEU A 47 -10.82 1.42 18.47
CA LEU A 47 -10.95 0.07 17.91
C LEU A 47 -10.67 -1.04 18.92
N LEU A 48 -9.89 -0.75 19.97
CA LEU A 48 -9.34 -1.76 20.87
C LEU A 48 -9.82 -1.59 22.33
N GLU A 49 -10.62 -0.57 22.64
CA GLU A 49 -10.95 -0.13 23.99
C GLU A 49 -11.54 -1.23 24.87
N SER A 50 -12.43 -2.05 24.37
CA SER A 50 -13.10 -3.09 25.16
C SER A 50 -12.74 -4.52 24.73
N SER A 51 -11.59 -4.71 24.10
CA SER A 51 -11.23 -5.99 23.48
C SER A 51 -10.32 -6.85 24.37
N ASN A 52 -10.47 -8.18 24.22
CA ASN A 52 -9.56 -9.16 24.82
C ASN A 52 -8.29 -9.30 23.97
N LYS A 53 -7.18 -8.75 24.45
CA LYS A 53 -5.91 -8.75 23.71
C LYS A 53 -5.45 -10.15 23.27
N THR A 54 -5.61 -11.16 24.12
CA THR A 54 -5.16 -12.52 23.80
C THR A 54 -6.01 -13.15 22.70
N GLU A 55 -7.32 -12.96 22.77
CA GLU A 55 -8.26 -13.44 21.77
C GLU A 55 -8.04 -12.73 20.41
N ASP A 56 -7.94 -11.40 20.44
CA ASP A 56 -7.64 -10.60 19.23
C ASP A 56 -6.36 -11.10 18.55
N LEU A 57 -5.26 -11.26 19.29
CA LEU A 57 -3.99 -11.70 18.72
C LEU A 57 -4.05 -13.10 18.12
N ALA A 58 -4.78 -14.04 18.77
CA ALA A 58 -4.96 -15.37 18.24
C ALA A 58 -5.77 -15.35 16.91
N ALA A 59 -6.86 -14.61 16.89
CA ALA A 59 -7.71 -14.46 15.71
C ALA A 59 -6.98 -13.72 14.57
N GLY A 60 -6.24 -12.66 14.88
CA GLY A 60 -5.43 -11.93 13.89
C GLY A 60 -4.33 -12.79 13.28
N LYS A 61 -3.66 -13.62 14.07
CA LYS A 61 -2.67 -14.59 13.55
C LYS A 61 -3.30 -15.61 12.62
N ALA A 62 -4.51 -16.09 12.96
CA ALA A 62 -5.23 -17.01 12.10
C ALA A 62 -5.65 -16.35 10.78
N LEU A 63 -6.11 -15.11 10.82
CA LEU A 63 -6.44 -14.32 9.63
C LEU A 63 -5.20 -14.13 8.74
N LEU A 64 -4.10 -13.63 9.28
CA LEU A 64 -2.85 -13.43 8.52
C LEU A 64 -2.39 -14.71 7.82
N LYS A 65 -2.49 -15.86 8.51
CA LYS A 65 -2.16 -17.15 7.89
C LYS A 65 -3.08 -17.53 6.71
N LYS A 66 -4.34 -17.07 6.71
CA LYS A 66 -5.25 -17.25 5.57
C LYS A 66 -4.90 -16.29 4.43
N MET A 67 -4.60 -15.04 4.75
CA MET A 67 -4.15 -14.04 3.78
C MET A 67 -2.88 -14.49 3.05
N ASP A 68 -1.86 -14.96 3.78
CA ASP A 68 -0.62 -15.50 3.19
C ASP A 68 -0.84 -16.69 2.25
N ARG A 69 -2.01 -17.33 2.26
CA ARG A 69 -2.38 -18.45 1.41
C ARG A 69 -3.43 -18.10 0.36
N ALA A 70 -3.76 -16.83 0.22
CA ALA A 70 -4.89 -16.35 -0.57
C ALA A 70 -6.21 -17.12 -0.30
N ALA A 71 -6.42 -17.52 0.95
CA ALA A 71 -7.54 -18.37 1.38
C ALA A 71 -8.53 -17.64 2.31
N GLN A 72 -8.38 -16.32 2.48
CA GLN A 72 -9.30 -15.52 3.28
C GLN A 72 -10.60 -15.27 2.50
N THR A 73 -11.67 -15.12 3.27
CA THR A 73 -12.98 -14.71 2.76
C THR A 73 -13.51 -13.52 3.56
N PRO A 74 -14.49 -12.76 3.07
CA PRO A 74 -15.09 -11.67 3.86
C PRO A 74 -15.61 -12.14 5.24
N ALA A 75 -16.07 -13.38 5.35
CA ALA A 75 -16.55 -13.95 6.62
C ALA A 75 -15.42 -14.15 7.66
N ASP A 76 -14.17 -14.22 7.25
CA ASP A 76 -13.02 -14.33 8.14
C ASP A 76 -12.67 -13.02 8.83
N LEU A 77 -13.14 -11.90 8.30
CA LEU A 77 -12.89 -10.54 8.79
C LEU A 77 -13.84 -10.15 9.93
N THR A 78 -13.97 -11.03 10.91
CA THR A 78 -14.71 -10.72 12.13
C THR A 78 -14.06 -9.54 12.87
N THR A 79 -14.82 -8.85 13.72
CA THR A 79 -14.29 -7.73 14.53
C THR A 79 -13.07 -8.16 15.34
N VAL A 80 -13.07 -9.36 15.91
CA VAL A 80 -11.95 -9.89 16.71
C VAL A 80 -10.71 -10.12 15.82
N ALA A 81 -10.89 -10.70 14.62
CA ALA A 81 -9.81 -10.93 13.69
C ALA A 81 -9.19 -9.62 13.16
N ARG A 82 -10.03 -8.62 12.83
CA ARG A 82 -9.58 -7.28 12.40
C ARG A 82 -8.81 -6.56 13.51
N ARG A 83 -9.28 -6.60 14.76
CA ARG A 83 -8.55 -6.07 15.92
C ARG A 83 -7.19 -6.76 16.07
N GLY A 84 -7.15 -8.08 15.91
CA GLY A 84 -5.91 -8.84 15.96
C GLY A 84 -4.93 -8.47 14.86
N TYR A 85 -5.41 -8.23 13.64
CA TYR A 85 -4.62 -7.69 12.53
C TYR A 85 -4.05 -6.31 12.89
N ILE A 86 -4.89 -5.39 13.37
CA ILE A 86 -4.47 -4.04 13.77
C ILE A 86 -3.42 -4.07 14.88
N ARG A 87 -3.57 -4.97 15.85
CA ARG A 87 -2.56 -5.15 16.91
C ARG A 87 -1.23 -5.69 16.42
N SER A 88 -1.28 -6.56 15.40
CA SER A 88 -0.12 -7.37 15.00
C SER A 88 0.74 -6.70 13.92
N VAL A 89 0.15 -6.06 12.91
CA VAL A 89 0.89 -5.67 11.71
C VAL A 89 0.60 -4.25 11.21
N TYR A 90 -0.42 -3.57 11.74
CA TYR A 90 -0.85 -2.27 11.22
C TYR A 90 0.27 -1.23 11.22
N ASP A 91 0.94 -1.04 12.37
CA ASP A 91 2.00 -0.05 12.50
C ASP A 91 3.20 -0.39 11.64
N ASP A 92 3.60 -1.65 11.63
CA ASP A 92 4.76 -2.11 10.84
C ASP A 92 4.53 -1.91 9.35
N ARG A 93 3.33 -2.23 8.86
CA ARG A 93 2.97 -2.04 7.45
C ARG A 93 2.94 -0.56 7.09
N ALA A 94 2.34 0.28 7.92
CA ALA A 94 2.31 1.73 7.71
C ALA A 94 3.73 2.32 7.74
N PHE A 95 4.55 1.91 8.70
CA PHE A 95 5.93 2.37 8.81
C PHE A 95 6.77 1.98 7.59
N GLN A 96 6.63 0.74 7.09
CA GLN A 96 7.30 0.28 5.87
C GLN A 96 6.96 1.14 4.65
N VAL A 97 5.69 1.48 4.46
CA VAL A 97 5.27 2.37 3.35
C VAL A 97 5.91 3.74 3.51
N CYS A 98 5.88 4.33 4.70
CA CYS A 98 6.53 5.61 4.98
C CYS A 98 8.03 5.59 4.65
N GLU A 99 8.75 4.56 5.10
CA GLU A 99 10.19 4.41 4.83
C GLU A 99 10.50 4.27 3.34
N LEU A 100 9.69 3.48 2.61
CA LEU A 100 9.87 3.26 1.17
C LEU A 100 9.66 4.55 0.39
N PHE A 101 8.58 5.28 0.66
CA PHE A 101 8.35 6.57 0.00
C PHE A 101 9.42 7.60 0.35
N GLY A 102 9.87 7.64 1.60
CA GLY A 102 10.98 8.50 2.01
C GLY A 102 12.29 8.15 1.31
N ALA A 103 12.58 6.86 1.13
CA ALA A 103 13.76 6.41 0.41
C ALA A 103 13.67 6.71 -1.09
N ALA A 104 12.51 6.45 -1.72
CA ALA A 104 12.26 6.76 -3.13
C ALA A 104 12.37 8.26 -3.41
N HIS A 105 11.81 9.11 -2.55
CA HIS A 105 11.91 10.56 -2.66
C HIS A 105 13.37 11.03 -2.60
N ARG A 106 14.16 10.53 -1.64
CA ARG A 106 15.60 10.84 -1.56
C ARG A 106 16.40 10.31 -2.75
N ALA A 107 15.94 9.22 -3.37
CA ALA A 107 16.54 8.67 -4.59
C ALA A 107 16.13 9.41 -5.87
N GLY A 108 15.29 10.46 -5.76
CA GLY A 108 14.89 11.32 -6.87
C GLY A 108 13.58 10.93 -7.56
N VAL A 109 12.79 10.00 -6.98
CA VAL A 109 11.42 9.77 -7.44
C VAL A 109 10.61 11.04 -7.20
N LYS A 110 10.02 11.57 -8.28
CA LYS A 110 9.26 12.83 -8.23
C LYS A 110 7.89 12.58 -7.59
N LEU A 111 7.82 12.81 -6.30
CA LEU A 111 6.59 12.84 -5.52
C LEU A 111 6.26 14.31 -5.21
N ALA A 112 4.99 14.67 -5.24
CA ALA A 112 4.56 16.04 -5.00
C ALA A 112 3.56 16.10 -3.83
N PRO A 113 3.54 17.19 -3.05
CA PRO A 113 2.46 17.45 -2.10
C PRO A 113 1.14 17.66 -2.84
N GLY A 114 0.02 17.34 -2.18
CA GLY A 114 -1.31 17.50 -2.78
C GLY A 114 -1.72 16.42 -3.77
N ALA A 115 -1.00 15.31 -3.80
CA ALA A 115 -1.27 14.17 -4.68
C ALA A 115 -2.64 13.54 -4.40
N ARG A 116 -3.22 12.91 -5.42
CA ARG A 116 -4.40 12.04 -5.31
C ARG A 116 -3.90 10.61 -5.17
N VAL A 117 -4.13 10.01 -4.01
CA VAL A 117 -3.53 8.73 -3.60
C VAL A 117 -4.61 7.73 -3.27
N ALA A 118 -4.63 6.59 -3.93
CA ALA A 118 -5.54 5.51 -3.61
C ALA A 118 -4.79 4.22 -3.23
N SER A 119 -5.27 3.54 -2.20
CA SER A 119 -4.84 2.19 -1.85
C SER A 119 -5.90 1.19 -2.26
N PHE A 120 -5.53 0.23 -3.09
CA PHE A 120 -6.40 -0.87 -3.50
C PHE A 120 -6.01 -2.15 -2.75
N GLY A 121 -7.01 -2.86 -2.22
CA GLY A 121 -6.80 -3.88 -1.19
C GLY A 121 -6.20 -3.26 0.08
N GLY A 122 -6.63 -2.05 0.38
CA GLY A 122 -6.03 -1.22 1.43
C GLY A 122 -6.35 -1.64 2.85
N GLY A 123 -7.29 -2.56 3.04
CA GLY A 123 -7.71 -3.04 4.35
C GLY A 123 -8.07 -1.89 5.29
N PRO A 124 -7.48 -1.86 6.51
CA PRO A 124 -7.74 -0.80 7.49
C PRO A 124 -7.02 0.53 7.19
N GLY A 125 -6.42 0.72 6.02
CA GLY A 125 -5.79 1.97 5.60
C GLY A 125 -4.34 2.17 6.09
N CYS A 126 -3.62 1.12 6.48
CA CYS A 126 -2.23 1.26 6.92
C CYS A 126 -1.32 1.89 5.85
N CYS A 127 -1.54 1.60 4.56
CA CYS A 127 -0.73 2.16 3.47
C CYS A 127 -0.94 3.67 3.33
N VAL A 128 -2.18 4.15 3.40
CA VAL A 128 -2.45 5.58 3.32
C VAL A 128 -1.96 6.33 4.56
N LEU A 129 -1.98 5.70 5.74
CA LEU A 129 -1.32 6.25 6.94
C LEU A 129 0.18 6.40 6.71
N GLY A 130 0.83 5.37 6.18
CA GLY A 130 2.26 5.40 5.88
C GLY A 130 2.62 6.51 4.90
N TYR A 131 1.83 6.66 3.83
CA TYR A 131 1.98 7.75 2.87
C TYR A 131 1.76 9.12 3.51
N ARG A 132 0.75 9.29 4.35
CA ARG A 132 0.46 10.53 5.06
C ARG A 132 1.62 10.96 5.97
N VAL A 133 2.20 10.03 6.70
CA VAL A 133 3.37 10.31 7.55
C VAL A 133 4.59 10.69 6.69
N PHE A 134 4.82 9.97 5.59
CA PHE A 134 5.84 10.34 4.61
C PHE A 134 5.67 11.78 4.13
N GLU A 135 4.46 12.16 3.71
CA GLU A 135 4.16 13.50 3.19
C GLU A 135 4.47 14.60 4.20
N ARG A 136 4.07 14.41 5.47
CA ARG A 136 4.39 15.35 6.55
C ARG A 136 5.89 15.55 6.73
N ILE A 137 6.65 14.45 6.66
CA ILE A 137 8.11 14.51 6.85
C ILE A 137 8.80 15.13 5.63
N ALA A 138 8.42 14.69 4.42
CA ALA A 138 9.09 15.09 3.19
C ALA A 138 8.79 16.53 2.77
N PHE A 139 7.55 16.99 3.02
CA PHE A 139 7.07 18.30 2.52
C PHE A 139 6.69 19.28 3.64
N GLY A 140 6.72 18.85 4.91
CA GLY A 140 6.28 19.67 6.04
C GLY A 140 4.77 19.96 6.06
N SER A 141 4.01 19.33 5.18
CA SER A 141 2.56 19.52 5.03
C SER A 141 1.90 18.18 4.64
N ALA A 142 0.59 18.12 4.81
CA ALA A 142 -0.21 16.92 4.52
C ALA A 142 -1.45 17.36 3.73
N THR A 143 -1.30 17.50 2.42
CA THR A 143 -2.32 18.08 1.54
C THR A 143 -2.87 17.13 0.49
N SER A 144 -2.32 15.92 0.38
CA SER A 144 -2.81 14.88 -0.53
C SER A 144 -4.22 14.43 -0.16
N ARG A 145 -5.00 14.06 -1.17
CA ARG A 145 -6.30 13.42 -0.99
C ARG A 145 -6.12 11.92 -1.00
N LEU A 146 -6.67 11.24 -0.01
CA LEU A 146 -6.49 9.81 0.23
C LEU A 146 -7.79 9.05 0.00
N TRP A 147 -7.72 7.86 -0.58
CA TRP A 147 -8.81 6.91 -0.73
C TRP A 147 -8.33 5.51 -0.35
N VAL A 148 -9.24 4.72 0.23
CA VAL A 148 -9.03 3.30 0.49
C VAL A 148 -10.12 2.50 -0.21
N TYR A 149 -9.72 1.50 -0.95
CA TYR A 149 -10.61 0.55 -1.60
C TYR A 149 -10.24 -0.86 -1.20
N ASP A 150 -11.25 -1.65 -0.88
CA ASP A 150 -11.06 -3.07 -0.54
C ASP A 150 -12.29 -3.87 -0.92
N TYR A 151 -12.13 -5.18 -1.21
CA TYR A 151 -13.26 -6.03 -1.49
C TYR A 151 -14.11 -6.33 -0.23
N ALA A 152 -13.50 -6.19 0.94
CA ALA A 152 -14.12 -6.50 2.22
C ALA A 152 -14.64 -5.23 2.91
N GLU A 153 -15.95 -5.02 2.81
CA GLU A 153 -16.68 -3.91 3.44
C GLU A 153 -16.41 -3.80 4.95
N ALA A 154 -16.06 -4.89 5.59
CA ALA A 154 -15.76 -4.94 7.02
C ALA A 154 -14.67 -3.95 7.48
N TRP A 155 -13.80 -3.49 6.59
CA TRP A 155 -12.75 -2.53 6.91
C TRP A 155 -13.22 -1.07 7.00
N ARG A 156 -14.45 -0.77 6.58
CA ARG A 156 -14.98 0.61 6.53
C ARG A 156 -14.86 1.35 7.85
N ASP A 157 -15.22 0.70 8.95
CA ASP A 157 -15.17 1.34 10.29
C ASP A 157 -13.73 1.61 10.73
N ASP A 158 -12.79 0.72 10.36
CA ASP A 158 -11.38 0.88 10.68
C ASP A 158 -10.77 2.06 9.90
N VAL A 159 -11.19 2.25 8.64
CA VAL A 159 -10.80 3.43 7.83
C VAL A 159 -11.45 4.71 8.34
N ALA A 160 -12.69 4.65 8.81
CA ALA A 160 -13.34 5.80 9.45
C ALA A 160 -12.59 6.23 10.72
N ALA A 161 -12.16 5.29 11.57
CA ALA A 161 -11.33 5.60 12.73
C ALA A 161 -9.97 6.22 12.33
N LEU A 162 -9.38 5.81 11.22
CA LEU A 162 -8.18 6.44 10.67
C LEU A 162 -8.47 7.88 10.24
N ALA A 163 -9.57 8.11 9.51
CA ALA A 163 -9.99 9.44 9.05
C ALA A 163 -10.19 10.39 10.23
N ASP A 164 -10.88 9.96 11.27
CA ASP A 164 -11.08 10.72 12.50
C ASP A 164 -9.76 11.04 13.22
N ALA A 165 -8.87 10.07 13.32
CA ALA A 165 -7.56 10.26 13.94
C ALA A 165 -6.68 11.26 13.19
N LEU A 166 -6.80 11.30 11.87
CA LEU A 166 -6.06 12.26 11.03
C LEU A 166 -6.77 13.62 10.95
N GLY A 167 -8.06 13.70 11.25
CA GLY A 167 -8.88 14.90 11.15
C GLY A 167 -9.18 15.29 9.69
N GLU A 168 -9.28 14.28 8.80
CA GLU A 168 -9.52 14.49 7.37
C GLU A 168 -10.37 13.37 6.77
N PRO A 169 -11.17 13.63 5.71
CA PRO A 169 -11.96 12.59 5.08
C PRO A 169 -11.06 11.62 4.30
N ILE A 170 -11.28 10.32 4.53
CA ILE A 170 -10.69 9.24 3.75
C ILE A 170 -11.85 8.35 3.26
N PRO A 171 -12.34 8.56 2.04
CA PRO A 171 -13.39 7.72 1.48
C PRO A 171 -12.96 6.26 1.41
N PHE A 172 -13.90 5.38 1.79
CA PHE A 172 -13.77 3.93 1.62
C PHE A 172 -14.77 3.44 0.58
N GLY A 173 -14.30 2.68 -0.41
CA GLY A 173 -15.12 2.10 -1.46
C GLY A 173 -14.82 0.62 -1.68
N ALA A 174 -15.73 -0.06 -2.41
CA ALA A 174 -15.55 -1.44 -2.81
C ALA A 174 -14.55 -1.53 -3.99
N CYS A 175 -13.67 -2.54 -3.95
CA CYS A 175 -12.81 -2.90 -5.08
C CYS A 175 -12.41 -4.37 -4.99
N ASP A 176 -12.75 -5.13 -6.02
CA ASP A 176 -12.34 -6.53 -6.17
C ASP A 176 -11.29 -6.66 -7.30
N LEU A 177 -10.04 -6.86 -6.93
CA LEU A 177 -8.93 -6.98 -7.88
C LEU A 177 -9.05 -8.21 -8.78
N ALA A 178 -9.73 -9.27 -8.32
CA ALA A 178 -9.92 -10.49 -9.10
C ALA A 178 -10.93 -10.33 -10.24
N ARG A 179 -11.67 -9.20 -10.28
CA ARG A 179 -12.76 -8.98 -11.26
C ARG A 179 -12.37 -8.06 -12.42
N GLY A 180 -11.15 -7.51 -12.42
CA GLY A 180 -10.73 -6.49 -13.38
C GLY A 180 -11.29 -5.10 -13.06
N LEU A 181 -10.68 -4.05 -13.61
CA LEU A 181 -11.04 -2.66 -13.34
C LEU A 181 -12.41 -2.29 -13.93
N HIS A 182 -12.78 -2.89 -15.08
CA HIS A 182 -14.03 -2.60 -15.77
C HIS A 182 -15.25 -3.35 -15.20
N ALA A 183 -15.07 -4.21 -14.20
CA ALA A 183 -16.16 -4.90 -13.55
C ALA A 183 -17.15 -3.91 -12.89
N PRO A 184 -18.45 -4.25 -12.80
CA PRO A 184 -19.44 -3.38 -12.18
C PRO A 184 -19.09 -2.94 -10.76
N GLU A 185 -18.47 -3.82 -9.99
CA GLU A 185 -18.03 -3.58 -8.61
C GLU A 185 -16.93 -2.51 -8.52
N ASN A 186 -16.16 -2.30 -9.60
CA ASN A 186 -14.99 -1.43 -9.65
C ASN A 186 -15.25 -0.10 -10.38
N GLN A 187 -16.50 0.24 -10.72
CA GLN A 187 -16.82 1.44 -11.49
C GLN A 187 -16.40 2.75 -10.80
N GLU A 188 -16.48 2.80 -9.47
CA GLU A 188 -16.00 3.97 -8.72
C GLU A 188 -14.47 4.12 -8.84
N VAL A 189 -13.75 3.00 -8.77
CA VAL A 189 -12.29 2.96 -8.95
C VAL A 189 -11.91 3.38 -10.38
N LEU A 190 -12.62 2.88 -11.39
CA LEU A 190 -12.41 3.25 -12.79
C LEU A 190 -12.55 4.75 -13.01
N ALA A 191 -13.60 5.35 -12.45
CA ALA A 191 -13.85 6.81 -12.55
C ALA A 191 -12.73 7.63 -11.86
N LEU A 192 -12.17 7.11 -10.76
CA LEU A 192 -11.11 7.77 -10.02
C LEU A 192 -9.73 7.61 -10.68
N ALA A 193 -9.46 6.45 -11.30
CA ALA A 193 -8.13 6.02 -11.76
C ALA A 193 -7.43 7.06 -12.65
N GLN A 194 -8.14 7.66 -13.60
CA GLN A 194 -7.58 8.67 -14.52
C GLN A 194 -7.05 9.92 -13.81
N THR A 195 -7.42 10.13 -12.55
CA THR A 195 -7.06 11.32 -11.79
C THR A 195 -5.97 11.06 -10.75
N LEU A 196 -5.62 9.81 -10.52
CA LEU A 196 -4.64 9.43 -9.49
C LEU A 196 -3.22 9.84 -9.87
N ASP A 197 -2.48 10.29 -8.86
CA ASP A 197 -1.04 10.54 -8.93
C ASP A 197 -0.26 9.35 -8.38
N VAL A 198 -0.82 8.66 -7.36
CA VAL A 198 -0.19 7.53 -6.68
C VAL A 198 -1.21 6.44 -6.41
N VAL A 199 -0.84 5.22 -6.75
CA VAL A 199 -1.55 3.99 -6.41
C VAL A 199 -0.71 3.17 -5.44
N LEU A 200 -1.32 2.69 -4.37
CA LEU A 200 -0.69 1.84 -3.36
C LEU A 200 -1.27 0.42 -3.43
N LEU A 201 -0.40 -0.55 -3.73
CA LEU A 201 -0.68 -1.98 -3.72
C LEU A 201 0.33 -2.64 -2.77
N SER A 202 -0.07 -2.92 -1.54
CA SER A 202 0.85 -3.45 -0.53
C SER A 202 0.27 -4.68 0.14
N ARG A 203 0.93 -5.81 -0.06
CA ARG A 203 0.49 -7.11 0.46
C ARG A 203 -0.92 -7.48 0.01
N THR A 204 -1.24 -7.20 -1.25
CA THR A 204 -2.59 -7.32 -1.80
C THR A 204 -2.62 -8.28 -2.99
N LEU A 205 -1.62 -8.19 -3.87
CA LEU A 205 -1.63 -8.97 -5.10
C LEU A 205 -1.43 -10.47 -4.80
N SER A 206 -0.55 -10.82 -3.85
CA SER A 206 -0.35 -12.19 -3.40
C SER A 206 -1.57 -12.79 -2.67
N GLU A 207 -2.49 -11.94 -2.21
CA GLU A 207 -3.73 -12.38 -1.56
C GLU A 207 -4.85 -12.70 -2.58
N VAL A 208 -4.64 -12.43 -3.87
CA VAL A 208 -5.57 -12.79 -4.96
C VAL A 208 -5.11 -14.10 -5.59
N PRO A 209 -5.93 -15.17 -5.54
CA PRO A 209 -5.55 -16.48 -6.06
C PRO A 209 -5.20 -16.46 -7.55
N ASP A 210 -4.29 -17.34 -7.95
CA ASP A 210 -3.99 -17.68 -9.35
C ASP A 210 -3.64 -16.46 -10.23
N SER A 211 -2.97 -15.43 -9.67
CA SER A 211 -2.68 -14.16 -10.36
C SER A 211 -3.91 -13.48 -10.97
N GLY A 212 -5.09 -13.71 -10.37
CA GLY A 212 -6.36 -13.12 -10.82
C GLY A 212 -6.38 -11.59 -10.82
N TRP A 213 -5.41 -10.95 -10.19
CA TRP A 213 -5.19 -9.50 -10.18
C TRP A 213 -4.62 -8.95 -11.51
N THR A 214 -4.07 -9.81 -12.36
CA THR A 214 -3.37 -9.41 -13.61
C THR A 214 -4.21 -8.53 -14.53
N PRO A 215 -5.47 -8.89 -14.88
CA PRO A 215 -6.31 -8.04 -15.71
C PRO A 215 -6.57 -6.68 -15.06
N PHE A 216 -6.84 -6.65 -13.76
CA PHE A 216 -7.06 -5.39 -13.03
C PHE A 216 -5.84 -4.47 -13.14
N LEU A 217 -4.65 -4.98 -12.92
CA LEU A 217 -3.42 -4.17 -12.95
C LEU A 217 -3.12 -3.64 -14.35
N GLN A 218 -3.33 -4.45 -15.40
CA GLN A 218 -3.16 -4.02 -16.80
C GLN A 218 -4.16 -2.92 -17.18
N GLU A 219 -5.43 -3.10 -16.85
CA GLU A 219 -6.50 -2.14 -17.14
C GLU A 219 -6.30 -0.84 -16.34
N LEU A 220 -5.90 -0.95 -15.07
CA LEU A 220 -5.54 0.19 -14.23
C LEU A 220 -4.38 0.97 -14.84
N TRP A 221 -3.31 0.28 -15.23
CA TRP A 221 -2.14 0.88 -15.87
C TRP A 221 -2.53 1.64 -17.12
N ALA A 222 -3.32 1.03 -18.01
CA ALA A 222 -3.79 1.67 -19.24
C ALA A 222 -4.70 2.90 -18.99
N THR A 223 -5.30 3.00 -17.79
CA THR A 223 -6.24 4.07 -17.42
C THR A 223 -5.56 5.23 -16.70
N LEU A 224 -4.46 4.98 -16.01
CA LEU A 224 -3.74 6.00 -15.25
C LEU A 224 -3.23 7.13 -16.15
N LYS A 225 -3.18 8.34 -15.61
CA LYS A 225 -2.56 9.48 -16.32
C LYS A 225 -1.04 9.34 -16.40
N ALA A 226 -0.45 9.92 -17.44
CA ALA A 226 1.00 9.96 -17.59
C ALA A 226 1.68 10.59 -16.36
N GLY A 227 2.74 9.94 -15.88
CA GLY A 227 3.49 10.33 -14.69
C GLY A 227 2.91 9.86 -13.37
N ALA A 228 1.79 9.12 -13.37
CA ALA A 228 1.30 8.45 -12.17
C ALA A 228 2.30 7.39 -11.70
N ILE A 229 2.32 7.14 -10.40
CA ILE A 229 3.21 6.16 -9.77
C ILE A 229 2.36 5.04 -9.20
N VAL A 230 2.67 3.80 -9.56
CA VAL A 230 2.14 2.60 -8.92
C VAL A 230 3.21 2.02 -8.00
N PHE A 231 2.91 2.01 -6.72
CA PHE A 231 3.74 1.39 -5.70
C PHE A 231 3.25 -0.03 -5.44
N VAL A 232 4.11 -1.01 -5.65
CA VAL A 232 3.85 -2.42 -5.34
C VAL A 232 4.81 -2.87 -4.25
N LYS A 233 4.26 -3.39 -3.16
CA LYS A 233 5.00 -3.98 -2.05
C LYS A 233 4.40 -5.32 -1.71
N ASP A 234 5.03 -6.40 -2.18
CA ASP A 234 4.50 -7.75 -2.03
C ASP A 234 5.61 -8.79 -1.88
N GLU A 235 5.34 -10.05 -2.18
CA GLU A 235 6.36 -11.07 -2.36
C GLU A 235 7.20 -10.76 -3.61
N GLN A 236 8.48 -11.13 -3.59
CA GLN A 236 9.40 -10.78 -4.68
C GLN A 236 8.90 -11.27 -6.06
N ALA A 237 8.37 -12.49 -6.09
CA ALA A 237 7.86 -13.05 -7.35
C ALA A 237 6.67 -12.23 -7.91
N VAL A 238 5.80 -11.73 -7.05
CA VAL A 238 4.66 -10.88 -7.44
C VAL A 238 5.13 -9.49 -7.87
N GLU A 239 6.11 -8.91 -7.18
CA GLU A 239 6.73 -7.64 -7.58
C GLU A 239 7.39 -7.78 -8.96
N ASP A 240 8.14 -8.86 -9.21
CA ASP A 240 8.79 -9.14 -10.49
C ASP A 240 7.76 -9.38 -11.62
N GLU A 241 6.68 -10.09 -11.33
CA GLU A 241 5.57 -10.32 -12.26
C GLU A 241 4.89 -8.99 -12.65
N ALA A 242 4.59 -8.12 -11.67
CA ALA A 242 3.99 -6.81 -11.91
C ALA A 242 4.90 -5.93 -12.78
N VAL A 243 6.21 -5.92 -12.54
CA VAL A 243 7.19 -5.20 -13.37
C VAL A 243 7.19 -5.73 -14.79
N GLY A 244 7.26 -7.06 -14.96
CA GLY A 244 7.25 -7.70 -16.26
C GLY A 244 5.98 -7.44 -17.05
N LEU A 245 4.84 -7.47 -16.36
CA LEU A 245 3.51 -7.26 -16.94
C LEU A 245 3.34 -5.86 -17.53
N LEU A 246 3.82 -4.84 -16.82
CA LEU A 246 3.59 -3.44 -17.19
C LEU A 246 4.68 -2.88 -18.11
N GLY A 247 5.80 -3.56 -18.27
CA GLY A 247 6.92 -3.09 -19.09
C GLY A 247 7.43 -1.71 -18.66
N ALA A 248 7.24 -1.36 -17.40
CA ALA A 248 7.43 -0.02 -16.87
C ALA A 248 8.87 0.24 -16.43
N ASP A 249 9.24 1.50 -16.36
CA ASP A 249 10.42 1.94 -15.62
C ASP A 249 10.22 1.62 -14.13
N ALA A 250 10.92 0.59 -13.67
CA ALA A 250 10.82 0.15 -12.28
C ALA A 250 11.94 0.74 -11.43
N TRP A 251 11.57 1.30 -10.29
CA TRP A 251 12.50 1.78 -9.28
C TRP A 251 12.42 0.87 -8.06
N SER A 252 13.47 0.08 -7.83
CA SER A 252 13.63 -0.63 -6.56
C SER A 252 14.51 0.20 -5.63
N VAL A 253 14.10 0.30 -4.36
CA VAL A 253 14.93 0.95 -3.34
C VAL A 253 15.83 -0.11 -2.72
N PRO A 254 17.17 0.00 -2.86
CA PRO A 254 18.10 -0.99 -2.34
C PRO A 254 17.93 -1.22 -0.83
N GLY A 255 17.84 -2.49 -0.43
CA GLY A 255 17.67 -2.88 0.96
C GLY A 255 16.25 -2.77 1.52
N VAL A 256 15.29 -2.28 0.73
CA VAL A 256 13.87 -2.24 1.10
C VAL A 256 13.06 -2.88 -0.02
N ARG A 257 12.28 -3.92 0.31
CA ARG A 257 11.44 -4.59 -0.68
C ARG A 257 10.26 -3.70 -1.07
N GLY A 258 10.06 -3.49 -2.33
CA GLY A 258 8.98 -2.73 -2.94
C GLY A 258 9.43 -2.06 -4.24
N VAL A 259 8.53 -1.94 -5.17
CA VAL A 259 8.79 -1.41 -6.51
C VAL A 259 7.92 -0.20 -6.76
N PHE A 260 8.49 0.84 -7.33
CA PHE A 260 7.78 2.00 -7.86
C PHE A 260 7.78 1.90 -9.38
N LEU A 261 6.59 1.87 -9.96
CA LEU A 261 6.39 1.81 -11.40
C LEU A 261 5.88 3.17 -11.87
N ARG A 262 6.49 3.73 -12.89
CA ARG A 262 6.08 5.01 -13.46
C ARG A 262 5.32 4.76 -14.76
N HIS A 263 4.11 5.30 -14.82
CA HIS A 263 3.28 5.30 -16.03
C HIS A 263 3.78 6.31 -17.06
#